data_805b5fcde4cf03acbb0d3289f853253c
#
_entry.id   805b5fcde4cf03acbb0d3289f853253c
#
_cell.length_a   1.000
_cell.length_b   1.000
_cell.length_c   1.000
_cell.angle_alpha   90.00
_cell.angle_beta   90.00
_cell.angle_gamma   90.00
#
_symmetry.space_group_name_H-M   'P 1'
#
loop_
_entity.id
_entity.type
_entity.pdbx_description
1 polymer ?
#
loop_
_entity_poly.entity_id
_entity_poly.type
_entity_poly.pdbx_seq_one_letter_code
_entity_poly.pdbx_strand_id
1 'polypeptide(L)'
;MLHDRLAVLERQVTELMRGDVPVAARADGSSVVTTDSTPVGRAIRLVLSELRRDVAYDSCSVQELRETRLVIIGGVGFADLDVILGESFSIDNVDIPNGEVIFRRRPVIVHDTDQYRAFRRGLHVGAGIRSWLGVPMVHGDRLLGMLALDKAEADFYTAIHAQQAIAFGSLVGWAIAASESRAAEA
;
A
#
# COMPACT_ATOMS: atom_id res chain seq x y z
N MET A 1 -6.69 -11.17 19.94
CA MET A 1 -6.42 -9.71 19.99
C MET A 1 -5.61 -9.31 18.75
N LEU A 2 -5.59 -8.00 18.34
CA LEU A 2 -4.87 -7.53 17.14
C LEU A 2 -3.38 -7.91 17.18
N HIS A 3 -2.73 -7.72 18.33
CA HIS A 3 -1.29 -8.02 18.50
C HIS A 3 -0.95 -9.48 18.19
N ASP A 4 -1.73 -10.42 18.68
CA ASP A 4 -1.50 -11.87 18.47
C ASP A 4 -1.70 -12.24 16.99
N ARG A 5 -2.69 -11.63 16.33
CA ARG A 5 -2.94 -11.81 14.91
C ARG A 5 -1.81 -11.26 14.06
N LEU A 6 -1.26 -10.08 14.41
CA LEU A 6 -0.10 -9.52 13.74
C LEU A 6 1.12 -10.43 13.86
N ALA A 7 1.40 -11.00 15.02
CA ALA A 7 2.51 -11.94 15.20
C ALA A 7 2.34 -13.23 14.37
N VAL A 8 1.12 -13.71 14.18
CA VAL A 8 0.83 -14.84 13.27
C VAL A 8 1.06 -14.42 11.82
N LEU A 9 0.55 -13.26 11.45
CA LEU A 9 0.67 -12.71 10.10
C LEU A 9 2.15 -12.47 9.71
N GLU A 10 2.96 -11.92 10.61
CA GLU A 10 4.42 -11.77 10.41
C GLU A 10 5.10 -13.09 10.07
N ARG A 11 4.78 -14.16 10.80
CA ARG A 11 5.34 -15.49 10.51
C ARG A 11 4.92 -15.98 9.14
N GLN A 12 3.65 -15.86 8.78
CA GLN A 12 3.13 -16.29 7.48
C GLN A 12 3.77 -15.50 6.32
N VAL A 13 3.90 -14.18 6.47
CA VAL A 13 4.58 -13.33 5.49
C VAL A 13 6.05 -13.73 5.36
N THR A 14 6.73 -14.01 6.49
CA THR A 14 8.12 -14.47 6.50
C THR A 14 8.27 -15.80 5.76
N GLU A 15 7.36 -16.75 5.97
CA GLU A 15 7.36 -18.04 5.26
C GLU A 15 7.16 -17.87 3.76
N LEU A 16 6.21 -17.01 3.35
CA LEU A 16 5.99 -16.69 1.94
C LEU A 16 7.23 -16.06 1.30
N MET A 17 7.91 -15.16 2.02
CA MET A 17 9.11 -14.49 1.52
C MET A 17 10.34 -15.40 1.48
N ARG A 18 10.40 -16.50 2.23
CA ARG A 18 11.48 -17.50 2.17
C ARG A 18 11.35 -18.49 1.02
N GLY A 19 10.18 -18.61 0.40
CA GLY A 19 9.93 -19.56 -0.69
C GLY A 19 10.84 -19.32 -1.90
N ASP A 20 11.37 -20.41 -2.48
CA ASP A 20 12.32 -20.43 -3.63
C ASP A 20 11.61 -20.19 -4.99
N VAL A 21 10.74 -19.19 -5.08
CA VAL A 21 10.19 -18.81 -6.38
C VAL A 21 11.03 -17.67 -6.94
N PRO A 22 11.68 -17.83 -8.10
CA PRO A 22 12.46 -16.76 -8.71
C PRO A 22 11.59 -15.52 -8.92
N VAL A 23 12.03 -14.38 -8.42
CA VAL A 23 11.43 -13.09 -8.77
C VAL A 23 11.76 -12.86 -10.23
N ALA A 24 10.77 -12.87 -11.10
CA ALA A 24 10.98 -12.46 -12.48
C ALA A 24 11.23 -10.94 -12.46
N ALA A 25 12.51 -10.56 -12.43
CA ALA A 25 12.93 -9.19 -12.67
C ALA A 25 12.48 -8.81 -14.08
N ARG A 26 11.72 -7.75 -14.24
CA ARG A 26 11.48 -7.18 -15.57
C ARG A 26 12.79 -6.59 -16.08
N ALA A 27 13.06 -6.77 -17.37
CA ALA A 27 14.27 -6.31 -18.06
C ALA A 27 14.45 -4.77 -18.06
N ASP A 28 13.48 -4.02 -17.56
CA ASP A 28 13.47 -2.55 -17.51
C ASP A 28 13.83 -1.97 -16.12
N GLY A 29 14.27 -2.82 -15.18
CA GLY A 29 14.61 -2.37 -13.82
C GLY A 29 13.40 -1.97 -12.98
N SER A 30 12.18 -2.15 -13.45
CA SER A 30 10.97 -1.92 -12.66
C SER A 30 10.75 -3.09 -11.69
N SER A 31 11.05 -2.86 -10.42
CA SER A 31 10.84 -3.84 -9.38
C SER A 31 9.36 -4.00 -9.05
N VAL A 32 8.97 -5.24 -8.86
CA VAL A 32 7.78 -5.69 -8.15
C VAL A 32 6.44 -5.28 -8.76
N VAL A 33 5.99 -6.05 -9.74
CA VAL A 33 4.54 -6.19 -9.99
C VAL A 33 4.02 -7.25 -9.04
N THR A 34 3.10 -6.88 -8.16
CA THR A 34 2.54 -7.79 -7.16
C THR A 34 1.44 -8.65 -7.78
N THR A 35 1.83 -9.60 -8.62
CA THR A 35 0.96 -10.67 -9.06
C THR A 35 1.01 -11.81 -8.06
N ASP A 36 -0.06 -12.60 -7.96
CA ASP A 36 -0.10 -13.80 -7.10
C ASP A 36 0.98 -14.85 -7.45
N SER A 37 1.66 -14.68 -8.57
CA SER A 37 2.77 -15.52 -8.99
C SER A 37 4.05 -15.30 -8.21
N THR A 38 4.21 -14.13 -7.54
CA THR A 38 5.42 -13.81 -6.77
C THR A 38 5.23 -13.97 -5.27
N PRO A 39 6.28 -14.33 -4.49
CA PRO A 39 6.20 -14.39 -3.03
C PRO A 39 5.72 -13.07 -2.42
N VAL A 40 6.27 -11.94 -2.88
CA VAL A 40 5.89 -10.61 -2.40
C VAL A 40 4.44 -10.27 -2.73
N GLY A 41 3.93 -10.64 -3.92
CA GLY A 41 2.53 -10.41 -4.29
C GLY A 41 1.58 -11.21 -3.40
N ARG A 42 1.88 -12.48 -3.12
CA ARG A 42 1.10 -13.29 -2.18
C ARG A 42 1.16 -12.74 -0.76
N ALA A 43 2.33 -12.30 -0.30
CA ALA A 43 2.50 -11.68 1.01
C ALA A 43 1.67 -10.39 1.14
N ILE A 44 1.73 -9.51 0.15
CA ILE A 44 0.93 -8.28 0.11
C ILE A 44 -0.57 -8.60 0.13
N ARG A 45 -1.04 -9.52 -0.70
CA ARG A 45 -2.46 -9.92 -0.71
C ARG A 45 -2.91 -10.46 0.65
N LEU A 46 -2.10 -11.29 1.29
CA LEU A 46 -2.39 -11.80 2.63
C LEU A 46 -2.51 -10.66 3.64
N VAL A 47 -1.54 -9.73 3.65
CA VAL A 47 -1.55 -8.59 4.57
C VAL A 47 -2.77 -7.72 4.34
N LEU A 48 -3.11 -7.40 3.09
CA LEU A 48 -4.28 -6.57 2.78
C LEU A 48 -5.59 -7.27 3.17
N SER A 49 -5.71 -8.60 2.97
CA SER A 49 -6.90 -9.35 3.38
C SER A 49 -7.10 -9.35 4.91
N GLU A 50 -6.02 -9.42 5.68
CA GLU A 50 -6.07 -9.32 7.14
C GLU A 50 -6.35 -7.89 7.60
N LEU A 51 -5.76 -6.88 6.96
CA LEU A 51 -6.05 -5.46 7.21
C LEU A 51 -7.56 -5.18 7.10
N ARG A 52 -8.23 -5.72 6.07
CA ARG A 52 -9.66 -5.48 5.82
C ARG A 52 -10.57 -5.91 6.96
N ARG A 53 -10.13 -6.84 7.82
CA ARG A 53 -10.89 -7.30 8.99
C ARG A 53 -10.91 -6.27 10.12
N ASP A 54 -9.86 -5.46 10.23
CA ASP A 54 -9.72 -4.45 11.28
C ASP A 54 -10.06 -3.05 10.77
N VAL A 55 -9.68 -2.77 9.52
CA VAL A 55 -9.94 -1.49 8.85
C VAL A 55 -10.62 -1.78 7.51
N ALA A 56 -11.93 -1.69 7.47
CA ALA A 56 -12.69 -1.95 6.26
C ALA A 56 -12.38 -0.91 5.17
N TYR A 57 -12.30 -1.36 3.94
CA TYR A 57 -12.11 -0.54 2.74
C TYR A 57 -12.86 -1.16 1.55
N ASP A 58 -13.16 -0.37 0.54
CA ASP A 58 -13.74 -0.84 -0.71
C ASP A 58 -12.62 -1.21 -1.68
N SER A 59 -11.58 -0.36 -1.79
CA SER A 59 -10.32 -0.69 -2.46
C SER A 59 -9.12 -0.25 -1.63
N CYS A 60 -7.99 -0.92 -1.87
CA CYS A 60 -6.71 -0.56 -1.26
C CYS A 60 -5.61 -0.73 -2.31
N SER A 61 -4.85 0.33 -2.59
CA SER A 61 -3.66 0.27 -3.45
C SER A 61 -2.38 0.27 -2.63
N VAL A 62 -1.37 -0.46 -3.16
CA VAL A 62 0.01 -0.43 -2.68
C VAL A 62 0.80 0.46 -3.63
N GLN A 63 1.33 1.56 -3.13
CA GLN A 63 2.03 2.57 -3.89
C GLN A 63 3.49 2.62 -3.44
N GLU A 64 4.40 2.22 -4.32
CA GLU A 64 5.85 2.25 -4.08
C GLU A 64 6.40 3.65 -4.34
N LEU A 65 7.25 4.12 -3.43
CA LEU A 65 7.95 5.39 -3.59
C LEU A 65 9.17 5.21 -4.50
N ARG A 66 9.15 5.87 -5.65
CA ARG A 66 10.25 5.92 -6.63
C ARG A 66 10.63 7.38 -6.84
N GLU A 67 11.79 7.77 -6.33
CA GLU A 67 12.25 9.18 -6.39
C GLU A 67 11.19 10.14 -5.84
N THR A 68 10.52 10.90 -6.72
CA THR A 68 9.49 11.89 -6.39
C THR A 68 8.08 11.44 -6.79
N ARG A 69 7.88 10.16 -7.03
CA ARG A 69 6.60 9.59 -7.47
C ARG A 69 6.20 8.39 -6.64
N LEU A 70 4.90 8.26 -6.42
CA LEU A 70 4.28 7.03 -5.94
C LEU A 70 3.74 6.26 -7.14
N VAL A 71 4.14 5.01 -7.30
CA VAL A 71 3.73 4.13 -8.40
C VAL A 71 2.87 3.00 -7.83
N ILE A 72 1.68 2.79 -8.38
CA ILE A 72 0.84 1.66 -7.98
C ILE A 72 1.48 0.37 -8.45
N ILE A 73 1.83 -0.50 -7.51
CA ILE A 73 2.47 -1.79 -7.76
C ILE A 73 1.55 -2.98 -7.46
N GLY A 74 0.40 -2.73 -6.83
CA GLY A 74 -0.57 -3.75 -6.45
C GLY A 74 -1.76 -3.19 -5.72
N GLY A 75 -2.72 -4.05 -5.40
CA GLY A 75 -3.90 -3.66 -4.64
C GLY A 75 -5.00 -4.72 -4.67
N VAL A 76 -6.09 -4.40 -4.01
CA VAL A 76 -7.31 -5.24 -3.95
C VAL A 76 -8.56 -4.34 -3.99
N GLY A 77 -9.67 -4.90 -4.43
CA GLY A 77 -10.97 -4.19 -4.49
C GLY A 77 -11.18 -3.35 -5.75
N PHE A 78 -10.28 -3.41 -6.72
CA PHE A 78 -10.43 -2.76 -8.02
C PHE A 78 -11.13 -3.70 -9.01
N ALA A 79 -11.97 -3.14 -9.88
CA ALA A 79 -12.67 -3.92 -10.92
C ALA A 79 -11.67 -4.55 -11.91
N ASP A 80 -10.62 -3.81 -12.25
CA ASP A 80 -9.51 -4.26 -13.09
C ASP A 80 -8.20 -3.68 -12.51
N LEU A 81 -7.44 -4.54 -11.84
CA LEU A 81 -6.17 -4.13 -11.25
C LEU A 81 -5.10 -3.85 -12.31
N ASP A 82 -5.11 -4.58 -13.43
CA ASP A 82 -4.09 -4.44 -14.47
C ASP A 82 -4.13 -3.05 -15.12
N VAL A 83 -5.32 -2.43 -15.16
CA VAL A 83 -5.50 -1.07 -15.71
C VAL A 83 -4.83 0.00 -14.87
N ILE A 84 -4.80 -0.17 -13.54
CA ILE A 84 -4.21 0.83 -12.62
C ILE A 84 -2.74 0.55 -12.26
N LEU A 85 -2.23 -0.64 -12.56
CA LEU A 85 -0.82 -0.96 -12.32
C LEU A 85 0.08 -0.03 -13.13
N GLY A 86 1.04 0.59 -12.45
CA GLY A 86 1.95 1.56 -13.04
C GLY A 86 1.42 3.01 -13.06
N GLU A 87 0.13 3.25 -12.73
CA GLU A 87 -0.30 4.64 -12.47
C GLU A 87 0.57 5.28 -11.40
N SER A 88 0.88 6.54 -11.58
CA SER A 88 1.80 7.22 -10.67
C SER A 88 1.31 8.62 -10.30
N PHE A 89 1.60 9.00 -9.05
CA PHE A 89 1.27 10.29 -8.47
C PHE A 89 2.54 11.02 -8.10
N SER A 90 2.67 12.29 -8.51
CA SER A 90 3.77 13.14 -8.02
C SER A 90 3.54 13.47 -6.54
N ILE A 91 4.63 13.51 -5.77
CA ILE A 91 4.63 13.92 -4.36
C ILE A 91 5.31 15.28 -4.15
N ASP A 92 5.57 16.03 -5.20
CA ASP A 92 6.29 17.31 -5.13
C ASP A 92 5.54 18.38 -4.30
N ASN A 93 4.27 18.15 -4.01
CA ASN A 93 3.44 19.04 -3.22
C ASN A 93 2.96 18.35 -1.92
N VAL A 94 3.39 18.89 -0.78
CA VAL A 94 2.97 18.45 0.56
C VAL A 94 1.48 18.69 0.84
N ASP A 95 0.83 19.58 0.07
CA ASP A 95 -0.60 19.90 0.27
C ASP A 95 -1.53 18.83 -0.31
N ILE A 96 -1.02 17.89 -1.10
CA ILE A 96 -1.77 16.72 -1.53
C ILE A 96 -1.66 15.60 -0.48
N PRO A 97 -2.72 14.83 -0.22
CA PRO A 97 -2.71 13.82 0.86
C PRO A 97 -1.59 12.79 0.74
N ASN A 98 -1.30 12.32 -0.48
CA ASN A 98 -0.21 11.39 -0.75
C ASN A 98 1.15 11.99 -0.35
N GLY A 99 1.40 13.26 -0.73
CA GLY A 99 2.61 13.99 -0.35
C GLY A 99 2.72 14.14 1.16
N GLU A 100 1.61 14.49 1.84
CA GLU A 100 1.59 14.62 3.29
C GLU A 100 1.96 13.31 4.00
N VAL A 101 1.46 12.15 3.54
CA VAL A 101 1.85 10.83 4.10
C VAL A 101 3.34 10.61 3.99
N ILE A 102 3.91 10.87 2.81
CA ILE A 102 5.33 10.61 2.51
C ILE A 102 6.24 11.54 3.29
N PHE A 103 5.99 12.86 3.23
CA PHE A 103 6.85 13.86 3.90
C PHE A 103 6.77 13.78 5.42
N ARG A 104 5.58 13.53 5.97
CA ARG A 104 5.39 13.47 7.42
C ARG A 104 5.58 12.06 8.00
N ARG A 105 5.70 11.04 7.16
CA ARG A 105 5.83 9.63 7.55
C ARG A 105 4.79 9.18 8.58
N ARG A 106 3.56 9.66 8.42
CA ARG A 106 2.43 9.37 9.30
C ARG A 106 1.14 9.17 8.50
N PRO A 107 0.16 8.45 9.05
CA PRO A 107 -1.15 8.34 8.40
C PRO A 107 -1.82 9.70 8.21
N VAL A 108 -2.55 9.82 7.10
CA VAL A 108 -3.37 10.98 6.76
C VAL A 108 -4.78 10.51 6.43
N ILE A 109 -5.78 11.17 7.01
CA ILE A 109 -7.20 10.90 6.76
C ILE A 109 -7.79 12.06 5.97
N VAL A 110 -8.47 11.74 4.87
CA VAL A 110 -9.37 12.64 4.17
C VAL A 110 -10.80 12.21 4.48
N HIS A 111 -11.51 13.01 5.27
CA HIS A 111 -12.86 12.67 5.73
C HIS A 111 -13.89 12.70 4.61
N ASP A 112 -13.81 13.71 3.73
CA ASP A 112 -14.64 13.81 2.54
C ASP A 112 -13.80 14.32 1.36
N THR A 113 -13.59 13.47 0.37
CA THR A 113 -12.78 13.80 -0.82
C THR A 113 -13.40 14.87 -1.69
N ASP A 114 -14.73 15.04 -1.65
CA ASP A 114 -15.42 16.08 -2.40
C ASP A 114 -15.19 17.48 -1.81
N GLN A 115 -14.88 17.54 -0.52
CA GLN A 115 -14.53 18.78 0.18
C GLN A 115 -13.02 19.06 0.21
N TYR A 116 -12.19 18.08 -0.15
CA TYR A 116 -10.74 18.21 -0.11
C TYR A 116 -10.21 18.62 -1.49
N ARG A 117 -9.99 19.94 -1.67
CA ARG A 117 -9.61 20.54 -2.96
C ARG A 117 -8.38 19.93 -3.63
N ALA A 118 -7.41 19.47 -2.83
CA ALA A 118 -6.16 18.90 -3.33
C ALA A 118 -6.25 17.39 -3.58
N PHE A 119 -7.39 16.73 -3.31
CA PHE A 119 -7.54 15.30 -3.56
C PHE A 119 -7.53 15.02 -5.06
N ARG A 120 -6.59 14.18 -5.49
CA ARG A 120 -6.47 13.77 -6.90
C ARG A 120 -6.97 12.34 -7.03
N ARG A 121 -8.04 12.15 -7.77
CA ARG A 121 -8.49 10.81 -8.18
C ARG A 121 -7.59 10.34 -9.33
N GLY A 122 -7.14 9.08 -9.28
CA GLY A 122 -6.47 8.45 -10.42
C GLY A 122 -7.41 8.38 -11.63
N LEU A 123 -6.86 8.23 -12.83
CA LEU A 123 -7.64 8.19 -14.07
C LEU A 123 -8.65 7.03 -14.11
N HIS A 124 -8.33 5.93 -13.43
CA HIS A 124 -9.11 4.69 -13.41
C HIS A 124 -9.65 4.32 -12.03
N VAL A 125 -9.35 5.11 -11.01
CA VAL A 125 -9.93 4.91 -9.68
C VAL A 125 -11.36 5.39 -9.72
N GLY A 126 -12.31 4.49 -9.48
CA GLY A 126 -13.73 4.68 -9.69
C GLY A 126 -14.30 5.95 -9.07
N ALA A 127 -15.26 6.53 -9.76
CA ALA A 127 -16.09 7.60 -9.24
C ALA A 127 -16.84 7.09 -7.99
N GLY A 128 -16.44 7.49 -6.80
CA GLY A 128 -17.14 7.06 -5.59
C GLY A 128 -16.32 7.07 -4.32
N ILE A 129 -15.02 7.37 -4.37
CA ILE A 129 -14.23 7.53 -3.15
C ILE A 129 -14.74 8.78 -2.42
N ARG A 130 -15.24 8.58 -1.20
CA ARG A 130 -15.73 9.66 -0.34
C ARG A 130 -14.89 9.86 0.90
N SER A 131 -14.21 8.80 1.39
CA SER A 131 -13.26 8.86 2.48
C SER A 131 -11.98 8.12 2.09
N TRP A 132 -10.83 8.62 2.54
CA TRP A 132 -9.53 8.09 2.18
C TRP A 132 -8.59 8.05 3.38
N LEU A 133 -7.79 7.00 3.47
CA LEU A 133 -6.76 6.83 4.49
C LEU A 133 -5.45 6.42 3.81
N GLY A 134 -4.44 7.29 3.87
CA GLY A 134 -3.07 6.97 3.49
C GLY A 134 -2.24 6.52 4.69
N VAL A 135 -1.48 5.45 4.53
CA VAL A 135 -0.64 4.86 5.59
C VAL A 135 0.76 4.62 5.06
N PRO A 136 1.83 5.16 5.69
CA PRO A 136 3.18 4.97 5.20
C PRO A 136 3.64 3.51 5.35
N MET A 137 4.37 3.01 4.38
CA MET A 137 5.08 1.73 4.41
C MET A 137 6.53 1.98 4.83
N VAL A 138 6.83 1.70 6.09
CA VAL A 138 8.16 1.93 6.68
C VAL A 138 8.76 0.61 7.12
N HIS A 139 10.04 0.36 6.76
CA HIS A 139 10.83 -0.75 7.25
C HIS A 139 12.20 -0.24 7.73
N GLY A 140 12.48 -0.39 9.03
CA GLY A 140 13.61 0.31 9.66
C GLY A 140 13.47 1.82 9.46
N ASP A 141 14.52 2.46 8.97
CA ASP A 141 14.52 3.90 8.66
C ASP A 141 14.06 4.22 7.22
N ARG A 142 13.81 3.20 6.41
CA ARG A 142 13.42 3.35 5.01
C ARG A 142 11.92 3.53 4.87
N LEU A 143 11.53 4.59 4.18
CA LEU A 143 10.18 4.78 3.68
C LEU A 143 10.10 4.20 2.27
N LEU A 144 9.24 3.20 2.06
CA LEU A 144 9.13 2.45 0.80
C LEU A 144 7.92 2.87 -0.03
N GLY A 145 7.03 3.67 0.54
CA GLY A 145 5.82 4.13 -0.11
C GLY A 145 4.65 4.21 0.86
N MET A 146 3.46 3.91 0.38
CA MET A 146 2.25 3.96 1.20
C MET A 146 1.17 2.99 0.75
N LEU A 147 0.26 2.65 1.67
CA LEU A 147 -1.05 2.10 1.37
C LEU A 147 -2.06 3.24 1.23
N ALA A 148 -2.92 3.16 0.24
CA ALA A 148 -4.07 4.06 0.11
C ALA A 148 -5.37 3.23 0.19
N LEU A 149 -6.16 3.48 1.22
CA LEU A 149 -7.43 2.81 1.48
C LEU A 149 -8.57 3.76 1.10
N ASP A 150 -9.49 3.28 0.29
CA ASP A 150 -10.61 4.01 -0.25
C ASP A 150 -11.93 3.52 0.34
N LYS A 151 -12.87 4.44 0.59
CA LYS A 151 -14.22 4.14 1.02
C LYS A 151 -15.23 5.03 0.31
N ALA A 152 -16.35 4.44 -0.12
CA ALA A 152 -17.43 5.17 -0.77
C ALA A 152 -18.32 5.98 0.21
N GLU A 153 -18.11 5.81 1.51
CA GLU A 153 -18.79 6.52 2.59
C GLU A 153 -17.90 7.66 3.10
N ALA A 154 -18.43 8.88 3.20
CA ALA A 154 -17.71 10.00 3.81
C ALA A 154 -17.59 9.80 5.33
N ASP A 155 -16.58 10.44 5.94
CA ASP A 155 -16.32 10.39 7.38
C ASP A 155 -16.08 8.98 7.96
N PHE A 156 -15.74 8.01 7.09
CA PHE A 156 -15.59 6.61 7.52
C PHE A 156 -14.33 6.39 8.35
N TYR A 157 -13.18 6.92 7.90
CA TYR A 157 -11.91 6.67 8.57
C TYR A 157 -11.73 7.56 9.81
N THR A 158 -11.22 6.93 10.89
CA THR A 158 -10.96 7.54 12.19
C THR A 158 -9.48 7.39 12.56
N ALA A 159 -9.04 8.10 13.60
CA ALA A 159 -7.70 7.95 14.16
C ALA A 159 -7.41 6.51 14.62
N ILE A 160 -8.44 5.76 15.07
CA ILE A 160 -8.29 4.35 15.46
C ILE A 160 -7.95 3.51 14.23
N HIS A 161 -8.68 3.68 13.14
CA HIS A 161 -8.40 2.98 11.87
C HIS A 161 -6.98 3.29 11.38
N ALA A 162 -6.56 4.56 11.44
CA ALA A 162 -5.22 4.97 11.04
C ALA A 162 -4.14 4.28 11.90
N GLN A 163 -4.34 4.23 13.21
CA GLN A 163 -3.40 3.57 14.13
C GLN A 163 -3.32 2.06 13.89
N GLN A 164 -4.46 1.40 13.67
CA GLN A 164 -4.50 -0.03 13.35
C GLN A 164 -3.77 -0.35 12.04
N ALA A 165 -3.92 0.49 11.02
CA ALA A 165 -3.36 0.26 9.70
C ALA A 165 -1.82 0.40 9.64
N ILE A 166 -1.18 1.11 10.58
CA ILE A 166 0.28 1.34 10.59
C ILE A 166 1.07 0.01 10.58
N ALA A 167 0.68 -0.95 11.42
CA ALA A 167 1.38 -2.23 11.51
C ALA A 167 1.31 -3.01 10.20
N PHE A 168 0.18 -2.97 9.51
CA PHE A 168 0.03 -3.61 8.19
C PHE A 168 0.86 -2.91 7.11
N GLY A 169 0.93 -1.57 7.12
CA GLY A 169 1.82 -0.80 6.25
C GLY A 169 3.28 -1.18 6.44
N SER A 170 3.73 -1.37 7.68
CA SER A 170 5.09 -1.83 8.01
C SER A 170 5.37 -3.24 7.50
N LEU A 171 4.40 -4.15 7.59
CA LEU A 171 4.54 -5.53 7.06
C LEU A 171 4.65 -5.55 5.53
N VAL A 172 3.87 -4.74 4.83
CA VAL A 172 3.99 -4.60 3.37
C VAL A 172 5.35 -4.01 3.01
N GLY A 173 5.79 -2.96 3.72
CA GLY A 173 7.10 -2.37 3.54
C GLY A 173 8.24 -3.39 3.73
N TRP A 174 8.15 -4.21 4.78
CA TRP A 174 9.12 -5.28 4.99
C TRP A 174 9.14 -6.30 3.83
N ALA A 175 7.98 -6.73 3.35
CA ALA A 175 7.89 -7.69 2.24
C ALA A 175 8.52 -7.14 0.95
N ILE A 176 8.31 -5.85 0.66
CA ILE A 176 8.93 -5.17 -0.49
C ILE A 176 10.45 -5.11 -0.32
N ALA A 177 10.95 -4.64 0.84
CA ALA A 177 12.39 -4.55 1.12
C ALA A 177 13.08 -5.92 1.04
N ALA A 178 12.46 -6.98 1.56
CA ALA A 178 12.98 -8.33 1.47
C ALA A 178 13.05 -8.85 0.01
N SER A 179 12.09 -8.46 -0.82
CA SER A 179 12.10 -8.79 -2.25
C SER A 179 13.23 -8.09 -3.01
N GLU A 180 13.49 -6.81 -2.71
CA GLU A 180 14.59 -6.04 -3.31
C GLU A 180 15.96 -6.63 -2.96
N SER A 181 16.17 -7.00 -1.69
CA SER A 181 17.44 -7.58 -1.22
C SER A 181 17.75 -8.89 -1.94
N ARG A 182 16.75 -9.75 -2.15
CA ARG A 182 16.91 -11.02 -2.87
C ARG A 182 17.21 -10.82 -4.37
N ALA A 183 16.59 -9.82 -4.97
CA ALA A 183 16.87 -9.49 -6.38
C ALA A 183 18.30 -8.95 -6.59
N ALA A 184 18.89 -8.33 -5.58
CA ALA A 184 20.26 -7.82 -5.62
C ALA A 184 21.33 -8.92 -5.40
N GLU A 185 20.94 -10.07 -4.82
CA GLU A 185 21.83 -11.22 -4.54
C GLU A 185 21.81 -12.28 -5.65
N ALA A 186 20.88 -12.19 -6.60
CA ALA A 186 20.67 -13.16 -7.70
C ALA A 186 21.32 -12.71 -9.00
#